data_ab2f217467ad25c4509147ff6c6e3bd4
#
_entry.id   ab2f217467ad25c4509147ff6c6e3bd4
#
_cell.length_a   1.000
_cell.length_b   1.000
_cell.length_c   1.000
_cell.angle_alpha   90.00
_cell.angle_beta   90.00
_cell.angle_gamma   90.00
#
_symmetry.space_group_name_H-M   'P 1'
#
loop_
_entity.id
_entity.type
_entity.pdbx_description
1 polymer ?
#
loop_
_entity_poly.entity_id
_entity_poly.type
_entity_poly.pdbx_seq_one_letter_code
_entity_poly.pdbx_strand_id
1 'polypeptide(L)'
;DLQMYKGRQYIHDDKKIFGVFADSCPDRWGQRLMKRREELRAKNAGEKPRKLLDSDYLLGVYDEARMGGLRFKTELEGEFLSNDREFATPPWTSLRELEQASIAFENDEKGLNEKWLKQLLAPGSSLGGARPKASVLATDGSLWIAKFPSKHDDFNSGAWEMVVHELAVMCGLNVPEAKAEKFSRLGTTFLVKRFDRIESRRIHFSSAMTMLGKKDGANAADGSSYLEI
;
A
#
# COMPACT_ATOMS: atom_id res chain seq x y z
N ASP A 1 -8.80 18.14 9.15
CA ASP A 1 -9.46 16.94 8.68
C ASP A 1 -10.31 16.34 9.83
N LEU A 2 -9.97 15.20 10.43
CA LEU A 2 -10.67 14.66 11.61
C LEU A 2 -10.26 15.43 12.87
N GLN A 3 -11.24 15.90 13.63
CA GLN A 3 -11.00 16.68 14.85
C GLN A 3 -11.03 15.78 16.10
N MET A 4 -10.20 16.09 17.09
CA MET A 4 -10.08 15.33 18.34
C MET A 4 -11.10 15.78 19.39
N TYR A 5 -12.40 15.84 19.01
CA TYR A 5 -13.48 16.12 19.95
C TYR A 5 -14.55 15.04 19.94
N LYS A 6 -15.31 14.96 21.02
CA LYS A 6 -16.41 14.00 21.16
C LYS A 6 -17.63 14.47 20.37
N GLY A 7 -18.15 13.62 19.49
CA GLY A 7 -19.36 13.91 18.73
C GLY A 7 -19.29 13.44 17.29
N ARG A 8 -20.35 13.73 16.54
CA ARG A 8 -20.41 13.41 15.11
C ARG A 8 -19.56 14.42 14.32
N GLN A 9 -18.80 13.89 13.39
CA GLN A 9 -18.02 14.69 12.45
C GLN A 9 -18.43 14.34 11.03
N TYR A 10 -18.41 15.30 10.16
CA TYR A 10 -18.84 15.18 8.78
C TYR A 10 -17.70 15.52 7.84
N ILE A 11 -17.62 14.80 6.75
CA ILE A 11 -16.64 15.05 5.70
C ILE A 11 -17.10 16.32 4.96
N HIS A 12 -16.19 17.26 4.78
CA HIS A 12 -16.40 18.47 4.00
C HIS A 12 -15.95 18.26 2.55
N ASP A 13 -16.51 19.03 1.65
CA ASP A 13 -16.26 19.00 0.22
C ASP A 13 -16.62 17.64 -0.41
N ASP A 14 -16.26 17.42 -1.67
CA ASP A 14 -16.52 16.17 -2.39
C ASP A 14 -15.61 15.00 -1.98
N LYS A 15 -15.06 15.02 -0.77
CA LYS A 15 -14.25 13.91 -0.24
C LYS A 15 -15.16 12.74 0.14
N LYS A 16 -14.69 11.53 -0.08
CA LYS A 16 -15.44 10.28 0.25
C LYS A 16 -15.10 9.77 1.65
N ILE A 17 -13.93 10.13 2.17
CA ILE A 17 -13.39 9.67 3.44
C ILE A 17 -12.49 10.77 4.03
N PHE A 18 -12.35 10.81 5.36
CA PHE A 18 -11.38 11.68 6.01
C PHE A 18 -9.96 11.35 5.54
N GLY A 19 -9.12 12.37 5.32
CA GLY A 19 -7.76 12.19 4.81
C GLY A 19 -6.92 11.29 5.69
N VAL A 20 -7.04 11.41 7.02
CA VAL A 20 -6.35 10.54 7.98
C VAL A 20 -6.69 9.05 7.78
N PHE A 21 -7.91 8.73 7.38
CA PHE A 21 -8.29 7.37 7.02
C PHE A 21 -7.86 7.01 5.60
N ALA A 22 -7.90 7.98 4.66
CA ALA A 22 -7.40 7.78 3.31
C ALA A 22 -5.92 7.39 3.30
N ASP A 23 -5.09 8.02 4.14
CA ASP A 23 -3.67 7.70 4.30
C ASP A 23 -3.42 6.26 4.82
N SER A 24 -4.42 5.64 5.44
CA SER A 24 -4.39 4.25 5.90
C SER A 24 -5.12 3.28 4.97
N CYS A 25 -5.77 3.77 3.91
CA CYS A 25 -6.43 2.96 2.89
C CYS A 25 -5.45 2.46 1.83
N PRO A 26 -5.78 1.36 1.15
CA PRO A 26 -5.07 0.96 -0.05
C PRO A 26 -5.33 1.93 -1.18
N ASP A 27 -4.30 2.21 -1.97
CA ASP A 27 -4.42 2.92 -3.23
C ASP A 27 -4.70 1.93 -4.40
N ARG A 28 -4.58 2.38 -5.63
CA ARG A 28 -5.00 1.66 -6.85
C ARG A 28 -4.50 0.22 -6.93
N TRP A 29 -3.25 -0.04 -6.57
CA TRP A 29 -2.72 -1.42 -6.56
C TRP A 29 -3.45 -2.29 -5.53
N GLY A 30 -3.50 -1.88 -4.27
CA GLY A 30 -4.18 -2.62 -3.21
C GLY A 30 -5.67 -2.76 -3.45
N GLN A 31 -6.33 -1.74 -4.00
CA GLN A 31 -7.75 -1.81 -4.37
C GLN A 31 -8.00 -2.86 -5.47
N ARG A 32 -7.11 -2.96 -6.48
CA ARG A 32 -7.20 -4.02 -7.51
C ARG A 32 -7.11 -5.41 -6.90
N LEU A 33 -6.16 -5.63 -5.97
CA LEU A 33 -6.02 -6.89 -5.26
C LEU A 33 -7.27 -7.23 -4.45
N MET A 34 -7.84 -6.27 -3.72
CA MET A 34 -9.03 -6.48 -2.91
C MET A 34 -10.29 -6.73 -3.77
N LYS A 35 -10.44 -6.07 -4.91
CA LYS A 35 -11.51 -6.37 -5.87
C LYS A 35 -11.41 -7.80 -6.38
N ARG A 36 -10.21 -8.24 -6.75
CA ARG A 36 -9.98 -9.61 -7.21
C ARG A 36 -10.28 -10.65 -6.13
N ARG A 37 -9.95 -10.35 -4.87
CA ARG A 37 -10.33 -11.21 -3.74
C ARG A 37 -11.84 -11.37 -3.64
N GLU A 38 -12.60 -10.28 -3.78
CA GLU A 38 -14.05 -10.33 -3.73
C GLU A 38 -14.64 -11.11 -4.91
N GLU A 39 -14.12 -10.92 -6.13
CA GLU A 39 -14.53 -11.69 -7.31
C GLU A 39 -14.31 -13.21 -7.12
N LEU A 40 -13.16 -13.57 -6.53
CA LEU A 40 -12.85 -14.97 -6.25
C LEU A 40 -13.76 -15.55 -5.16
N ARG A 41 -13.97 -14.79 -4.07
CA ARG A 41 -14.91 -15.18 -3.01
C ARG A 41 -16.30 -15.45 -3.57
N ALA A 42 -16.81 -14.51 -4.35
CA ALA A 42 -18.14 -14.63 -4.94
C ALA A 42 -18.24 -15.81 -5.89
N LYS A 43 -17.22 -16.03 -6.74
CA LYS A 43 -17.16 -17.20 -7.63
C LYS A 43 -17.21 -18.52 -6.84
N ASN A 44 -16.42 -18.63 -5.77
CA ASN A 44 -16.37 -19.84 -4.95
C ASN A 44 -17.68 -20.08 -4.18
N ALA A 45 -18.41 -19.01 -3.84
CA ALA A 45 -19.72 -19.07 -3.20
C ALA A 45 -20.89 -19.23 -4.20
N GLY A 46 -20.65 -19.17 -5.51
CA GLY A 46 -21.72 -19.17 -6.53
C GLY A 46 -22.52 -17.86 -6.52
N GLU A 47 -21.95 -16.77 -6.02
CA GLU A 47 -22.60 -15.47 -5.88
C GLU A 47 -22.09 -14.46 -6.92
N LYS A 48 -22.78 -13.32 -7.04
CA LYS A 48 -22.26 -12.16 -7.77
C LYS A 48 -21.30 -11.37 -6.85
N PRO A 49 -20.16 -10.89 -7.38
CA PRO A 49 -19.27 -10.05 -6.59
C PRO A 49 -19.98 -8.75 -6.19
N ARG A 50 -19.87 -8.38 -4.92
CA ARG A 50 -20.43 -7.12 -4.43
C ARG A 50 -19.50 -5.95 -4.76
N LYS A 51 -20.05 -4.76 -4.88
CA LYS A 51 -19.26 -3.53 -4.95
C LYS A 51 -18.64 -3.26 -3.59
N LEU A 52 -17.31 -3.12 -3.54
CA LEU A 52 -16.61 -2.72 -2.33
C LEU A 52 -16.81 -1.23 -2.07
N LEU A 53 -17.04 -0.88 -0.82
CA LEU A 53 -17.16 0.48 -0.30
C LEU A 53 -15.81 0.95 0.25
N ASP A 54 -15.67 2.26 0.51
CA ASP A 54 -14.45 2.83 1.09
C ASP A 54 -14.14 2.23 2.47
N SER A 55 -15.16 1.89 3.26
CA SER A 55 -15.02 1.15 4.53
C SER A 55 -14.45 -0.25 4.36
N ASP A 56 -14.81 -0.96 3.28
CA ASP A 56 -14.27 -2.29 2.98
C ASP A 56 -12.77 -2.21 2.68
N TYR A 57 -12.37 -1.19 1.93
CA TYR A 57 -10.95 -0.94 1.66
C TYR A 57 -10.19 -0.57 2.93
N LEU A 58 -10.74 0.36 3.72
CA LEU A 58 -10.12 0.78 4.98
C LEU A 58 -9.94 -0.38 5.94
N LEU A 59 -11.01 -1.12 6.23
CA LEU A 59 -11.01 -2.16 7.25
C LEU A 59 -10.41 -3.48 6.78
N GLY A 60 -10.37 -3.73 5.46
CA GLY A 60 -9.85 -4.97 4.88
C GLY A 60 -8.34 -5.02 4.72
N VAL A 61 -7.60 -3.98 5.07
CA VAL A 61 -6.13 -3.98 5.07
C VAL A 61 -5.61 -4.82 6.24
N TYR A 62 -4.66 -5.72 5.96
CA TYR A 62 -4.00 -6.51 7.00
C TYR A 62 -3.34 -5.60 8.04
N ASP A 63 -3.70 -5.80 9.31
CA ASP A 63 -3.35 -4.86 10.37
C ASP A 63 -1.85 -4.61 10.51
N GLU A 64 -1.02 -5.64 10.50
CA GLU A 64 0.44 -5.47 10.64
C GLU A 64 1.06 -4.73 9.46
N ALA A 65 0.53 -4.91 8.26
CA ALA A 65 1.02 -4.24 7.04
C ALA A 65 0.45 -2.82 6.87
N ARG A 66 -0.60 -2.43 7.61
CA ARG A 66 -1.24 -1.13 7.50
C ARG A 66 -0.23 0.01 7.69
N MET A 67 -0.30 1.01 6.81
CA MET A 67 0.53 2.21 6.92
C MET A 67 0.13 3.07 8.12
N GLY A 68 1.13 3.63 8.79
CA GLY A 68 0.97 4.55 9.90
C GLY A 68 0.56 3.90 11.23
N GLY A 69 0.05 4.73 12.13
CA GLY A 69 -0.28 4.35 13.50
C GLY A 69 -1.72 3.87 13.73
N LEU A 70 -2.62 4.06 12.75
CA LEU A 70 -4.02 3.71 12.92
C LEU A 70 -4.24 2.20 12.91
N ARG A 71 -5.08 1.75 13.83
CA ARG A 71 -5.54 0.35 13.94
C ARG A 71 -7.03 0.35 14.28
N PHE A 72 -7.75 -0.64 13.79
CA PHE A 72 -9.20 -0.70 13.95
C PHE A 72 -9.64 -1.96 14.68
N LYS A 73 -10.59 -1.81 15.59
CA LYS A 73 -11.27 -2.92 16.27
C LYS A 73 -12.72 -2.52 16.62
N THR A 74 -13.58 -3.49 16.80
CA THR A 74 -15.00 -3.28 17.14
C THR A 74 -15.24 -3.18 18.64
N GLU A 75 -14.41 -3.87 19.42
CA GLU A 75 -14.52 -3.93 20.88
C GLU A 75 -13.22 -3.46 21.52
N LEU A 76 -13.29 -2.76 22.66
CA LEU A 76 -12.12 -2.22 23.35
C LEU A 76 -11.11 -3.31 23.70
N GLU A 77 -11.58 -4.45 24.20
CA GLU A 77 -10.75 -5.60 24.58
C GLU A 77 -10.64 -6.65 23.45
N GLY A 78 -11.21 -6.35 22.28
CA GLY A 78 -11.20 -7.27 21.15
C GLY A 78 -9.90 -7.22 20.34
N GLU A 79 -9.76 -8.19 19.45
CA GLU A 79 -8.69 -8.26 18.46
C GLU A 79 -8.81 -7.12 17.43
N PHE A 80 -7.68 -6.71 16.86
CA PHE A 80 -7.70 -5.81 15.73
C PHE A 80 -8.25 -6.49 14.49
N LEU A 81 -9.01 -5.74 13.70
CA LEU A 81 -9.57 -6.23 12.44
C LEU A 81 -8.48 -6.61 11.44
N SER A 82 -8.75 -7.63 10.64
CA SER A 82 -7.83 -8.11 9.59
C SER A 82 -6.44 -8.50 10.12
N ASN A 83 -6.38 -9.22 11.24
CA ASN A 83 -5.15 -9.73 11.84
C ASN A 83 -4.90 -11.24 11.55
N ASP A 84 -5.57 -11.83 10.58
CA ASP A 84 -5.43 -13.23 10.23
C ASP A 84 -3.98 -13.54 9.79
N ARG A 85 -3.33 -14.45 10.52
CA ARG A 85 -1.94 -14.86 10.29
C ARG A 85 -1.71 -15.55 8.94
N GLU A 86 -2.74 -16.04 8.30
CA GLU A 86 -2.66 -16.54 6.92
C GLU A 86 -2.20 -15.43 5.94
N PHE A 87 -2.38 -14.17 6.32
CA PHE A 87 -1.97 -12.98 5.60
C PHE A 87 -0.72 -12.29 6.20
N ALA A 88 0.09 -13.00 6.95
CA ALA A 88 1.32 -12.44 7.51
C ALA A 88 2.24 -11.87 6.43
N THR A 89 2.94 -10.78 6.76
CA THR A 89 3.90 -10.15 5.86
C THR A 89 5.02 -11.15 5.52
N PRO A 90 5.23 -11.46 4.22
CA PRO A 90 6.22 -12.45 3.81
C PRO A 90 7.65 -12.01 4.11
N PRO A 91 8.56 -12.95 4.31
CA PRO A 91 9.97 -12.65 4.52
C PRO A 91 10.64 -12.13 3.24
N TRP A 92 11.79 -11.49 3.39
CA TRP A 92 12.64 -11.00 2.29
C TRP A 92 12.95 -12.07 1.24
N THR A 93 13.12 -13.30 1.66
CA THR A 93 13.38 -14.45 0.77
C THR A 93 12.28 -14.71 -0.24
N SER A 94 11.07 -14.21 -0.01
CA SER A 94 9.92 -14.34 -0.92
C SER A 94 9.88 -13.29 -2.03
N LEU A 95 10.82 -12.34 -2.10
CA LEU A 95 10.78 -11.23 -3.08
C LEU A 95 10.68 -11.69 -4.53
N ARG A 96 11.44 -12.73 -4.91
CA ARG A 96 11.36 -13.30 -6.26
C ARG A 96 9.99 -13.86 -6.59
N GLU A 97 9.38 -14.57 -5.65
CA GLU A 97 8.04 -15.15 -5.82
C GLU A 97 6.97 -14.06 -5.88
N LEU A 98 7.10 -13.01 -5.08
CA LEU A 98 6.19 -11.87 -5.08
C LEU A 98 6.28 -11.07 -6.40
N GLU A 99 7.48 -10.87 -6.94
CA GLU A 99 7.64 -10.25 -8.26
C GLU A 99 6.96 -11.10 -9.33
N GLN A 100 7.19 -12.43 -9.35
CA GLN A 100 6.54 -13.34 -10.30
C GLN A 100 5.01 -13.32 -10.13
N ALA A 101 4.51 -13.31 -8.89
CA ALA A 101 3.09 -13.20 -8.61
C ALA A 101 2.50 -11.89 -9.14
N SER A 102 3.22 -10.78 -8.98
CA SER A 102 2.77 -9.47 -9.46
C SER A 102 2.68 -9.40 -10.98
N ILE A 103 3.66 -9.98 -11.68
CA ILE A 103 3.67 -10.10 -13.14
C ILE A 103 2.51 -10.98 -13.62
N ALA A 104 2.33 -12.14 -12.97
CA ALA A 104 1.22 -13.05 -13.30
C ALA A 104 -0.14 -12.37 -13.08
N PHE A 105 -0.29 -11.60 -11.99
CA PHE A 105 -1.49 -10.82 -11.71
C PHE A 105 -1.76 -9.74 -12.76
N GLU A 106 -0.73 -9.05 -13.24
CA GLU A 106 -0.90 -8.05 -14.31
C GLU A 106 -1.24 -8.69 -15.66
N ASN A 107 -0.76 -9.91 -15.93
CA ASN A 107 -0.99 -10.62 -17.19
C ASN A 107 -2.32 -11.39 -17.21
N ASP A 108 -2.83 -11.75 -16.05
CA ASP A 108 -4.04 -12.55 -15.92
C ASP A 108 -5.28 -11.67 -15.70
N GLU A 109 -5.80 -11.10 -16.79
CA GLU A 109 -7.01 -10.28 -16.73
C GLU A 109 -8.28 -11.10 -16.45
N LYS A 110 -8.30 -12.42 -16.69
CA LYS A 110 -9.50 -13.28 -16.61
C LYS A 110 -9.36 -14.55 -15.77
N GLY A 111 -8.18 -15.08 -15.61
CA GLY A 111 -7.91 -16.32 -14.87
C GLY A 111 -7.30 -16.04 -13.50
N LEU A 112 -8.08 -16.14 -12.46
CA LEU A 112 -7.62 -15.95 -11.08
C LEU A 112 -6.91 -17.21 -10.59
N ASN A 113 -5.59 -17.14 -10.60
CA ASN A 113 -4.82 -18.08 -9.82
C ASN A 113 -4.88 -17.65 -8.34
N GLU A 114 -5.65 -18.36 -7.55
CA GLU A 114 -5.86 -18.09 -6.12
C GLU A 114 -4.53 -18.02 -5.34
N LYS A 115 -3.56 -18.84 -5.72
CA LYS A 115 -2.23 -18.87 -5.11
C LYS A 115 -1.52 -17.52 -5.24
N TRP A 116 -1.49 -16.95 -6.44
CA TRP A 116 -0.84 -15.66 -6.70
C TRP A 116 -1.53 -14.52 -5.97
N LEU A 117 -2.86 -14.54 -5.97
CA LEU A 117 -3.64 -13.52 -5.30
C LEU A 117 -3.41 -13.55 -3.78
N LYS A 118 -3.40 -14.72 -3.16
CA LYS A 118 -3.11 -14.87 -1.72
C LYS A 118 -1.73 -14.35 -1.36
N GLN A 119 -0.71 -14.63 -2.16
CA GLN A 119 0.65 -14.14 -1.92
C GLN A 119 0.76 -12.62 -1.96
N LEU A 120 -0.05 -11.93 -2.78
CA LEU A 120 0.00 -10.48 -2.94
C LEU A 120 -0.94 -9.71 -2.00
N LEU A 121 -2.04 -10.34 -1.55
CA LEU A 121 -3.12 -9.65 -0.83
C LEU A 121 -2.64 -8.99 0.47
N ALA A 122 -1.98 -9.75 1.33
CA ALA A 122 -1.54 -9.23 2.61
C ALA A 122 -0.47 -8.14 2.46
N PRO A 123 0.65 -8.42 1.76
CA PRO A 123 1.74 -7.45 1.67
C PRO A 123 1.45 -6.27 0.74
N GLY A 124 0.55 -6.43 -0.24
CA GLY A 124 0.28 -5.42 -1.27
C GLY A 124 -0.91 -4.51 -0.98
N SER A 125 -1.83 -4.93 -0.12
CA SER A 125 -3.10 -4.24 0.07
C SER A 125 -3.01 -2.94 0.88
N SER A 126 -1.92 -2.69 1.60
CA SER A 126 -1.78 -1.54 2.51
C SER A 126 -1.00 -0.36 1.93
N LEU A 127 -0.48 -0.48 0.72
CA LEU A 127 0.50 0.46 0.18
C LEU A 127 -0.11 1.40 -0.86
N GLY A 128 0.38 2.66 -0.88
CA GLY A 128 -0.04 3.67 -1.84
C GLY A 128 0.49 3.45 -3.27
N GLY A 129 -0.15 4.04 -4.28
CA GLY A 129 0.26 4.04 -5.69
C GLY A 129 -0.31 2.91 -6.54
N ALA A 130 -0.12 3.01 -7.86
CA ALA A 130 -0.73 2.13 -8.85
C ALA A 130 0.15 0.95 -9.28
N ARG A 131 1.47 1.04 -9.07
CA ARG A 131 2.45 0.02 -9.48
C ARG A 131 2.44 -1.20 -8.56
N PRO A 132 2.82 -2.38 -9.11
CA PRO A 132 3.00 -3.59 -8.30
C PRO A 132 3.96 -3.37 -7.13
N LYS A 133 3.52 -3.72 -5.94
CA LYS A 133 4.34 -3.59 -4.73
C LYS A 133 3.87 -4.52 -3.62
N ALA A 134 4.77 -4.77 -2.67
CA ALA A 134 4.47 -5.56 -1.48
C ALA A 134 5.27 -5.08 -0.27
N SER A 135 4.73 -5.26 0.93
CA SER A 135 5.52 -5.19 2.17
C SER A 135 6.26 -6.52 2.37
N VAL A 136 7.50 -6.46 2.80
CA VAL A 136 8.31 -7.62 3.16
C VAL A 136 9.02 -7.40 4.49
N LEU A 137 9.28 -8.49 5.19
CA LEU A 137 9.99 -8.49 6.47
C LEU A 137 11.46 -8.87 6.26
N ALA A 138 12.37 -7.99 6.62
CA ALA A 138 13.79 -8.27 6.60
C ALA A 138 14.20 -9.17 7.77
N THR A 139 15.42 -9.72 7.72
CA THR A 139 15.94 -10.63 8.75
C THR A 139 16.12 -9.98 10.11
N ASP A 140 16.30 -8.66 10.13
CA ASP A 140 16.37 -7.85 11.35
C ASP A 140 15.00 -7.48 11.94
N GLY A 141 13.91 -7.96 11.34
CA GLY A 141 12.53 -7.64 11.72
C GLY A 141 12.01 -6.31 11.20
N SER A 142 12.80 -5.56 10.44
CA SER A 142 12.31 -4.31 9.84
C SER A 142 11.39 -4.55 8.64
N LEU A 143 10.37 -3.70 8.49
CA LEU A 143 9.45 -3.73 7.36
C LEU A 143 9.99 -2.87 6.20
N TRP A 144 9.88 -3.42 5.00
CA TRP A 144 10.28 -2.78 3.75
C TRP A 144 9.13 -2.80 2.74
N ILE A 145 9.20 -1.88 1.81
CA ILE A 145 8.33 -1.86 0.63
C ILE A 145 9.16 -2.26 -0.58
N ALA A 146 8.76 -3.34 -1.25
CA ALA A 146 9.29 -3.72 -2.55
C ALA A 146 8.37 -3.16 -3.63
N LYS A 147 8.92 -2.39 -4.56
CA LYS A 147 8.23 -1.91 -5.76
C LYS A 147 8.76 -2.70 -6.95
N PHE A 148 7.91 -3.53 -7.52
CA PHE A 148 8.27 -4.45 -8.60
C PHE A 148 8.19 -3.80 -9.97
N PRO A 149 8.94 -4.32 -10.97
CA PRO A 149 8.73 -3.98 -12.37
C PRO A 149 7.27 -4.27 -12.79
N SER A 150 6.73 -3.43 -13.65
CA SER A 150 5.42 -3.62 -14.26
C SER A 150 5.57 -3.91 -15.76
N LYS A 151 4.65 -4.71 -16.32
CA LYS A 151 4.58 -4.92 -17.77
C LYS A 151 4.29 -3.63 -18.56
N HIS A 152 3.84 -2.59 -17.89
CA HIS A 152 3.54 -1.29 -18.47
C HIS A 152 4.69 -0.29 -18.36
N ASP A 153 5.87 -0.74 -17.92
CA ASP A 153 7.03 0.14 -17.80
C ASP A 153 7.70 0.35 -19.15
N ASP A 154 7.80 1.61 -19.57
CA ASP A 154 8.55 2.02 -20.77
C ASP A 154 10.06 2.11 -20.50
N PHE A 155 10.46 2.11 -19.23
CA PHE A 155 11.85 2.20 -18.78
C PHE A 155 12.02 1.50 -17.41
N ASN A 156 13.26 1.30 -17.00
CA ASN A 156 13.55 0.63 -15.71
C ASN A 156 13.25 1.56 -14.51
N SER A 157 11.97 1.66 -14.15
CA SER A 157 11.50 2.57 -13.10
C SER A 157 12.15 2.31 -11.75
N GLY A 158 12.37 1.06 -11.36
CA GLY A 158 13.03 0.75 -10.08
C GLY A 158 14.49 1.21 -10.03
N ALA A 159 15.21 1.14 -11.16
CA ALA A 159 16.56 1.68 -11.23
C ALA A 159 16.55 3.22 -11.14
N TRP A 160 15.61 3.88 -11.80
CA TRP A 160 15.46 5.33 -11.72
C TRP A 160 15.06 5.80 -10.32
N GLU A 161 14.18 5.05 -9.62
CA GLU A 161 13.86 5.36 -8.21
C GLU A 161 15.12 5.28 -7.34
N MET A 162 16.04 4.33 -7.60
CA MET A 162 17.31 4.24 -6.87
C MET A 162 18.22 5.44 -7.16
N VAL A 163 18.35 5.85 -8.42
CA VAL A 163 19.13 7.05 -8.80
C VAL A 163 18.59 8.29 -8.09
N VAL A 164 17.27 8.50 -8.10
CA VAL A 164 16.65 9.65 -7.43
C VAL A 164 16.86 9.58 -5.91
N HIS A 165 16.79 8.40 -5.32
CA HIS A 165 17.07 8.19 -3.90
C HIS A 165 18.51 8.56 -3.54
N GLU A 166 19.50 8.10 -4.33
CA GLU A 166 20.92 8.44 -4.13
C GLU A 166 21.15 9.95 -4.26
N LEU A 167 20.54 10.61 -5.24
CA LEU A 167 20.59 12.06 -5.37
C LEU A 167 20.00 12.77 -4.15
N ALA A 168 18.88 12.29 -3.61
CA ALA A 168 18.28 12.84 -2.40
C ALA A 168 19.24 12.72 -1.19
N VAL A 169 19.89 11.58 -1.03
CA VAL A 169 20.94 11.39 0.00
C VAL A 169 22.09 12.38 -0.21
N MET A 170 22.59 12.54 -1.44
CA MET A 170 23.65 13.48 -1.77
C MET A 170 23.27 14.94 -1.47
N CYS A 171 21.98 15.27 -1.64
CA CYS A 171 21.43 16.60 -1.28
C CYS A 171 21.23 16.79 0.23
N GLY A 172 21.54 15.80 1.06
CA GLY A 172 21.37 15.86 2.51
C GLY A 172 19.92 15.70 2.98
N LEU A 173 19.01 15.19 2.12
CA LEU A 173 17.64 14.92 2.53
C LEU A 173 17.58 13.68 3.42
N ASN A 174 16.73 13.75 4.45
CA ASN A 174 16.49 12.62 5.33
C ASN A 174 15.51 11.64 4.64
N VAL A 175 16.06 10.62 4.00
CA VAL A 175 15.31 9.56 3.31
C VAL A 175 15.58 8.20 3.94
N PRO A 176 14.60 7.26 3.93
CA PRO A 176 14.80 5.91 4.44
C PRO A 176 15.87 5.15 3.66
N GLU A 177 16.46 4.13 4.27
CA GLU A 177 17.37 3.20 3.60
C GLU A 177 16.69 2.55 2.38
N ALA A 178 17.40 2.46 1.26
CA ALA A 178 16.92 1.82 0.04
C ALA A 178 17.95 0.85 -0.55
N LYS A 179 17.44 -0.09 -1.35
CA LYS A 179 18.21 -1.09 -2.10
C LYS A 179 17.58 -1.31 -3.47
N ALA A 180 18.37 -1.80 -4.41
CA ALA A 180 17.91 -2.18 -5.74
C ALA A 180 18.37 -3.60 -6.05
N GLU A 181 17.43 -4.48 -6.41
CA GLU A 181 17.70 -5.88 -6.72
C GLU A 181 17.02 -6.28 -8.03
N LYS A 182 17.61 -7.27 -8.73
CA LYS A 182 17.05 -7.84 -9.96
C LYS A 182 16.66 -9.30 -9.73
N PHE A 183 15.37 -9.60 -9.89
CA PHE A 183 14.85 -10.97 -9.82
C PHE A 183 14.44 -11.52 -11.19
N SER A 184 14.14 -10.63 -12.15
CA SER A 184 13.77 -10.99 -13.52
C SER A 184 14.47 -10.09 -14.56
N ARG A 185 14.16 -10.33 -15.84
CA ARG A 185 14.64 -9.51 -16.97
C ARG A 185 13.78 -8.26 -17.20
N LEU A 186 12.63 -8.13 -16.54
CA LEU A 186 11.70 -7.02 -16.74
C LEU A 186 12.24 -5.69 -16.20
N GLY A 187 13.07 -5.74 -15.17
CA GLY A 187 13.63 -4.53 -14.59
C GLY A 187 14.23 -4.74 -13.21
N THR A 188 14.35 -3.68 -12.47
CA THR A 188 14.89 -3.63 -11.11
C THR A 188 13.75 -3.47 -10.12
N THR A 189 13.71 -4.29 -9.09
CA THR A 189 12.87 -4.08 -7.91
C THR A 189 13.54 -3.07 -7.00
N PHE A 190 12.87 -1.96 -6.73
CA PHE A 190 13.31 -0.97 -5.75
C PHE A 190 12.74 -1.32 -4.38
N LEU A 191 13.60 -1.32 -3.38
CA LEU A 191 13.30 -1.68 -2.01
C LEU A 191 13.57 -0.47 -1.11
N VAL A 192 12.61 -0.10 -0.28
CA VAL A 192 12.77 1.02 0.65
C VAL A 192 12.26 0.64 2.03
N LYS A 193 13.04 0.95 3.06
CA LYS A 193 12.68 0.70 4.45
C LYS A 193 11.49 1.57 4.85
N ARG A 194 10.54 1.02 5.57
CA ARG A 194 9.37 1.78 6.02
C ARG A 194 9.77 2.75 7.12
N PHE A 195 9.42 4.02 6.94
CA PHE A 195 9.65 5.09 7.90
C PHE A 195 8.63 5.10 9.05
N ASP A 196 7.49 4.45 8.86
CA ASP A 196 6.38 4.42 9.81
C ASP A 196 6.50 3.29 10.85
N ARG A 197 7.70 2.74 10.98
CA ARG A 197 8.03 1.73 11.98
C ARG A 197 9.38 2.04 12.63
N ILE A 198 9.41 2.04 13.97
CA ILE A 198 10.65 2.04 14.76
C ILE A 198 10.51 0.89 15.75
N GLU A 199 11.30 -0.16 15.57
CA GLU A 199 11.18 -1.42 16.31
C GLU A 199 9.73 -1.94 16.27
N SER A 200 9.09 -2.14 17.43
CA SER A 200 7.70 -2.57 17.56
C SER A 200 6.67 -1.43 17.51
N ARG A 201 7.13 -0.17 17.49
CA ARG A 201 6.25 1.01 17.51
C ARG A 201 5.84 1.43 16.12
N ARG A 202 4.58 1.82 15.98
CA ARG A 202 4.03 2.45 14.79
C ARG A 202 4.13 3.97 14.92
N ILE A 203 4.51 4.62 13.84
CA ILE A 203 4.55 6.08 13.74
C ILE A 203 3.38 6.48 12.87
N HIS A 204 2.55 7.37 13.39
CA HIS A 204 1.51 7.99 12.59
C HIS A 204 2.16 8.93 11.56
N PHE A 205 1.61 8.96 10.36
CA PHE A 205 1.99 9.91 9.32
C PHE A 205 0.75 10.51 8.69
N SER A 206 0.92 11.64 8.05
CA SER A 206 -0.07 12.25 7.19
C SER A 206 0.56 12.59 5.85
N SER A 207 -0.12 12.28 4.76
CA SER A 207 0.34 12.68 3.44
C SER A 207 0.23 14.19 3.25
N ALA A 208 1.05 14.76 2.38
CA ALA A 208 0.92 16.15 1.97
C ALA A 208 -0.49 16.46 1.43
N MET A 209 -1.08 15.53 0.69
CA MET A 209 -2.45 15.62 0.20
C MET A 209 -3.45 15.83 1.35
N THR A 210 -3.34 15.07 2.42
CA THR A 210 -4.20 15.20 3.60
C THR A 210 -3.95 16.48 4.35
N MET A 211 -2.70 16.87 4.56
CA MET A 211 -2.33 18.10 5.28
C MET A 211 -2.80 19.35 4.55
N LEU A 212 -2.68 19.37 3.24
CA LEU A 212 -3.10 20.50 2.40
C LEU A 212 -4.58 20.48 2.00
N GLY A 213 -5.32 19.48 2.45
CA GLY A 213 -6.73 19.31 2.10
C GLY A 213 -6.99 18.99 0.63
N LYS A 214 -5.97 18.58 -0.11
CA LYS A 214 -6.07 18.28 -1.56
C LYS A 214 -6.69 16.90 -1.81
N LYS A 215 -6.95 16.59 -3.09
CA LYS A 215 -7.49 15.31 -3.57
C LYS A 215 -6.48 14.61 -4.48
N ASP A 216 -6.64 13.30 -4.66
CA ASP A 216 -5.85 12.55 -5.64
C ASP A 216 -6.04 13.15 -7.04
N GLY A 217 -4.92 13.40 -7.73
CA GLY A 217 -4.88 14.07 -9.03
C GLY A 217 -4.74 15.59 -8.98
N ALA A 218 -4.72 16.22 -7.80
CA ALA A 218 -4.42 17.65 -7.68
C ALA A 218 -3.04 17.96 -8.27
N ASN A 219 -2.94 19.07 -8.98
CA ASN A 219 -1.74 19.47 -9.72
C ASN A 219 -1.59 21.00 -9.72
N ALA A 220 -0.58 21.50 -10.44
CA ALA A 220 -0.28 22.94 -10.50
C ALA A 220 -1.44 23.80 -11.03
N ALA A 221 -2.32 23.25 -11.90
CA ALA A 221 -3.49 23.99 -12.38
C ALA A 221 -4.54 24.23 -11.26
N ASP A 222 -4.56 23.33 -10.26
CA ASP A 222 -5.39 23.46 -9.06
C ASP A 222 -4.70 24.31 -7.95
N GLY A 223 -3.59 24.95 -8.27
CA GLY A 223 -2.77 25.68 -7.32
C GLY A 223 -2.00 24.83 -6.32
N SER A 224 -1.85 23.52 -6.60
CA SER A 224 -1.12 22.60 -5.72
C SER A 224 0.38 22.65 -6.00
N SER A 225 1.19 22.82 -4.95
CA SER A 225 2.64 22.93 -5.06
C SER A 225 3.32 22.31 -3.84
N TYR A 226 4.52 21.79 -4.02
CA TYR A 226 5.40 21.38 -2.91
C TYR A 226 5.84 22.58 -2.04
N LEU A 227 5.67 23.82 -2.52
CA LEU A 227 5.93 25.02 -1.73
C LEU A 227 4.88 25.27 -0.64
N GLU A 228 3.76 24.54 -0.66
CA GLU A 228 2.72 24.62 0.38
C GLU A 228 3.05 23.73 1.60
N ILE A 229 4.06 22.81 1.48
CA ILE A 229 4.54 21.93 2.55
C ILE A 229 5.68 22.59 3.31
#